data_c74652a2160a0d5c39eeaf965c713996
#
_entry.id   c74652a2160a0d5c39eeaf965c713996
#
_cell.length_a   1.000
_cell.length_b   1.000
_cell.length_c   1.000
_cell.angle_alpha   90.00
_cell.angle_beta   90.00
_cell.angle_gamma   90.00
#
_symmetry.space_group_name_H-M   'P 1'
#
loop_
_entity.id
_entity.type
_entity.pdbx_description
1 polymer ?
#
loop_
_entity_poly.entity_id
_entity_poly.type
_entity_poly.pdbx_seq_one_letter_code
_entity_poly.pdbx_strand_id
1 'polypeptide(L)'
;MMKHLYYLSLVLLCVACGPKAPTDEQLKDLCRNAAFVISNLEEGDKGKAFQEVVVKNEQNYDIQKISPSQVELLFDVGGASLDSYLREWLVPILETQSKQSGEAGAIASYYRWRYVPMTGFEEIAAKETELYKLMLTNTSIGSVLSGNEKILVDVLKGAAHVGGDSWVESGILDNVKSLLDMSLSDDAVFASMEVFNAAFVAEKISTAEKEEIRQKVLKQYTGLLSTERYREGRRRARVELAIQYLEGPYATGTLVGNKAPELNFLWMSSGKEKSLDDLKGKVVILDFWATKCGPCIGIMPNMRALTKRYTGYPVEIIGVTSVMGYHVDVKNGKTIQTKGNPEYEFELMRTFMKDQNMNWRVAFTSQNVMNMDYGVLDIPHIVIIDAKGNVRYNGVDPFSAPYHKADLIDGLLKEAGLRCPAAPMEKTDYSKKLNE
;
A
#
# COMPACT_ATOMS: atom_id res chain seq x y z
N MET A 1 27.10 35.18 64.76
CA MET A 1 27.61 34.70 63.46
C MET A 1 27.04 33.38 62.95
N MET A 2 26.03 32.78 63.63
CA MET A 2 25.47 31.47 63.26
C MET A 2 24.05 31.52 62.65
N LYS A 3 23.41 32.66 62.56
CA LYS A 3 22.05 32.79 61.98
C LYS A 3 22.05 33.07 60.43
N HIS A 4 23.14 33.47 59.84
CA HIS A 4 23.22 33.73 58.40
C HIS A 4 23.61 32.49 57.56
N LEU A 5 24.17 31.44 58.17
CA LEU A 5 24.49 30.19 57.45
C LEU A 5 23.27 29.31 57.16
N TYR A 6 22.19 29.41 57.96
CA TYR A 6 20.95 28.63 57.76
C TYR A 6 20.09 29.18 56.60
N TYR A 7 20.17 30.47 56.29
CA TYR A 7 19.42 31.05 55.17
C TYR A 7 20.08 30.77 53.81
N LEU A 8 21.40 30.63 53.74
CA LEU A 8 22.10 30.28 52.49
C LEU A 8 21.90 28.78 52.09
N SER A 9 21.75 27.88 53.09
CA SER A 9 21.50 26.47 52.82
C SER A 9 20.07 26.18 52.39
N LEU A 10 19.08 27.00 52.81
CA LEU A 10 17.68 26.83 52.36
C LEU A 10 17.45 27.42 50.94
N VAL A 11 18.19 28.44 50.55
CA VAL A 11 18.10 29.04 49.21
C VAL A 11 18.78 28.15 48.15
N LEU A 12 19.84 27.41 48.52
CA LEU A 12 20.52 26.45 47.63
C LEU A 12 19.76 25.15 47.42
N LEU A 13 18.80 24.78 48.32
CA LEU A 13 17.93 23.61 48.16
C LEU A 13 16.69 23.89 47.27
N CYS A 14 16.32 25.17 47.07
CA CYS A 14 15.20 25.53 46.20
C CYS A 14 15.59 25.75 44.71
N VAL A 15 16.88 25.79 44.37
CA VAL A 15 17.36 25.99 42.98
C VAL A 15 17.47 24.66 42.21
N ALA A 16 17.29 23.50 42.87
CA ALA A 16 17.41 22.18 42.27
C ALA A 16 16.10 21.54 41.80
N CYS A 17 14.94 22.19 41.97
CA CYS A 17 13.65 21.71 41.49
C CYS A 17 13.08 22.63 40.43
N GLY A 18 13.61 22.55 39.23
CA GLY A 18 12.91 23.06 38.02
C GLY A 18 11.60 22.29 37.82
N PRO A 19 10.68 22.80 36.98
CA PRO A 19 9.42 22.14 36.70
C PRO A 19 9.64 20.67 36.35
N LYS A 20 8.82 19.78 36.94
CA LYS A 20 8.89 18.33 36.71
C LYS A 20 8.32 17.98 35.33
N ALA A 21 8.66 16.79 34.82
CA ALA A 21 7.99 16.24 33.67
C ALA A 21 6.48 16.13 33.91
N PRO A 22 5.62 16.29 32.88
CA PRO A 22 4.18 16.11 33.02
C PRO A 22 3.84 14.67 33.40
N THR A 23 2.78 14.51 34.19
CA THR A 23 2.16 13.20 34.40
C THR A 23 1.19 12.88 33.27
N ASP A 24 0.87 11.60 33.05
CA ASP A 24 -0.10 11.17 32.04
C ASP A 24 -1.47 11.82 32.27
N GLU A 25 -1.91 11.99 33.51
CA GLU A 25 -3.20 12.61 33.82
C GLU A 25 -3.20 14.10 33.51
N GLN A 26 -2.10 14.82 33.75
CA GLN A 26 -1.96 16.22 33.35
C GLN A 26 -2.05 16.40 31.83
N LEU A 27 -1.46 15.46 31.04
CA LEU A 27 -1.54 15.48 29.59
C LEU A 27 -2.94 15.14 29.08
N LYS A 28 -3.62 14.17 29.70
CA LYS A 28 -5.04 13.87 29.40
C LYS A 28 -5.94 15.06 29.68
N ASP A 29 -5.76 15.75 30.80
CA ASP A 29 -6.52 16.96 31.14
C ASP A 29 -6.25 18.09 30.16
N LEU A 30 -5.01 18.28 29.72
CA LEU A 30 -4.66 19.21 28.66
C LEU A 30 -5.45 18.91 27.38
N CYS A 31 -5.45 17.68 26.90
CA CYS A 31 -6.19 17.27 25.71
C CYS A 31 -7.70 17.45 25.87
N ARG A 32 -8.28 17.05 27.00
CA ARG A 32 -9.72 17.24 27.30
C ARG A 32 -10.11 18.72 27.28
N ASN A 33 -9.32 19.56 27.94
CA ASN A 33 -9.55 21.00 28.00
C ASN A 33 -9.43 21.66 26.63
N ALA A 34 -8.41 21.31 25.86
CA ALA A 34 -8.21 21.81 24.50
C ALA A 34 -9.36 21.39 23.57
N ALA A 35 -9.73 20.10 23.59
CA ALA A 35 -10.84 19.60 22.79
C ALA A 35 -12.17 20.30 23.15
N PHE A 36 -12.44 20.51 24.44
CA PHE A 36 -13.61 21.24 24.90
C PHE A 36 -13.63 22.70 24.41
N VAL A 37 -12.53 23.43 24.55
CA VAL A 37 -12.42 24.82 24.12
C VAL A 37 -12.60 24.93 22.60
N ILE A 38 -11.91 24.08 21.83
CA ILE A 38 -11.96 24.11 20.36
C ILE A 38 -13.34 23.73 19.81
N SER A 39 -14.01 22.74 20.43
CA SER A 39 -15.33 22.29 19.99
C SER A 39 -16.46 23.32 20.26
N ASN A 40 -16.28 24.16 21.29
CA ASN A 40 -17.26 25.19 21.66
C ASN A 40 -16.93 26.58 21.08
N LEU A 41 -15.87 26.70 20.28
CA LEU A 41 -15.52 27.96 19.64
C LEU A 41 -16.34 28.11 18.34
N GLU A 42 -17.39 28.94 18.37
CA GLU A 42 -18.26 29.17 17.20
C GLU A 42 -17.54 30.05 16.15
N GLU A 43 -16.85 31.13 16.61
CA GLU A 43 -16.04 32.00 15.78
C GLU A 43 -14.68 32.26 16.44
N GLY A 44 -13.60 32.31 15.67
CA GLY A 44 -12.27 32.65 16.15
C GLY A 44 -11.18 31.72 15.69
N ASP A 45 -9.94 32.04 16.09
CA ASP A 45 -8.74 31.25 15.75
C ASP A 45 -8.59 30.08 16.72
N LYS A 46 -8.94 28.88 16.26
CA LYS A 46 -8.82 27.66 17.04
C LYS A 46 -7.38 27.31 17.39
N GLY A 47 -6.42 27.65 16.54
CA GLY A 47 -5.00 27.48 16.82
C GLY A 47 -4.54 28.33 18.00
N LYS A 48 -4.95 29.59 18.03
CA LYS A 48 -4.69 30.48 19.18
C LYS A 48 -5.34 29.96 20.45
N ALA A 49 -6.58 29.52 20.37
CA ALA A 49 -7.28 28.94 21.53
C ALA A 49 -6.58 27.68 22.07
N PHE A 50 -6.05 26.82 21.20
CA PHE A 50 -5.22 25.68 21.60
C PHE A 50 -3.97 26.14 22.34
N GLN A 51 -3.24 27.13 21.79
CA GLN A 51 -2.02 27.66 22.41
C GLN A 51 -2.29 28.26 23.79
N GLU A 52 -3.39 28.97 23.99
CA GLU A 52 -3.78 29.52 25.29
C GLU A 52 -4.02 28.39 26.34
N VAL A 53 -4.65 27.29 25.93
CA VAL A 53 -4.81 26.13 26.82
C VAL A 53 -3.46 25.50 27.16
N VAL A 54 -2.56 25.35 26.19
CA VAL A 54 -1.21 24.83 26.40
C VAL A 54 -0.44 25.68 27.38
N VAL A 55 -0.32 26.98 27.14
CA VAL A 55 0.42 27.93 27.99
C VAL A 55 -0.09 27.90 29.44
N LYS A 56 -1.40 27.83 29.64
CA LYS A 56 -2.00 27.75 30.97
C LYS A 56 -1.61 26.47 31.69
N ASN A 57 -1.49 25.36 31.02
CA ASN A 57 -1.13 24.06 31.61
C ASN A 57 0.37 23.92 31.84
N GLU A 58 1.22 24.48 30.97
CA GLU A 58 2.68 24.46 31.08
C GLU A 58 3.22 25.18 32.33
N GLN A 59 2.41 26.00 33.00
CA GLN A 59 2.78 26.61 34.27
C GLN A 59 3.03 25.56 35.37
N ASN A 60 2.51 24.33 35.22
CA ASN A 60 2.55 23.29 36.24
C ASN A 60 3.63 22.23 35.99
N TYR A 61 4.22 22.15 34.78
CA TYR A 61 5.21 21.17 34.38
C TYR A 61 6.06 21.63 33.20
N ASP A 62 7.16 20.96 32.95
CA ASP A 62 8.06 21.21 31.84
C ASP A 62 7.74 20.24 30.69
N ILE A 63 7.07 20.71 29.65
CA ILE A 63 6.69 19.92 28.47
C ILE A 63 7.89 19.39 27.69
N GLN A 64 9.05 20.06 27.76
CA GLN A 64 10.29 19.59 27.13
C GLN A 64 10.74 18.23 27.71
N LYS A 65 10.22 17.86 28.86
CA LYS A 65 10.50 16.59 29.55
C LYS A 65 9.44 15.51 29.27
N ILE A 66 8.54 15.71 28.30
CA ILE A 66 7.59 14.69 27.86
C ILE A 66 8.33 13.43 27.44
N SER A 67 7.85 12.27 27.89
CA SER A 67 8.42 11.00 27.46
C SER A 67 7.87 10.56 26.10
N PRO A 68 8.58 9.70 25.36
CA PRO A 68 8.09 9.18 24.09
C PRO A 68 6.70 8.51 24.18
N SER A 69 6.42 7.73 25.23
CA SER A 69 5.09 7.11 25.44
C SER A 69 3.99 8.15 25.67
N GLN A 70 4.34 9.31 26.23
CA GLN A 70 3.39 10.40 26.43
C GLN A 70 3.08 11.16 25.15
N VAL A 71 3.97 11.17 24.16
CA VAL A 71 3.66 11.70 22.81
C VAL A 71 2.52 10.89 22.21
N GLU A 72 2.59 9.58 22.24
CA GLU A 72 1.54 8.69 21.74
C GLU A 72 0.21 8.90 22.49
N LEU A 73 0.27 8.98 23.83
CA LEU A 73 -0.88 9.27 24.66
C LEU A 73 -1.62 10.56 24.26
N LEU A 74 -0.88 11.63 23.92
CA LEU A 74 -1.49 12.88 23.45
C LEU A 74 -2.33 12.70 22.18
N PHE A 75 -1.82 11.95 21.20
CA PHE A 75 -2.57 11.66 19.97
C PHE A 75 -3.73 10.70 20.21
N ASP A 76 -3.58 9.70 21.07
CA ASP A 76 -4.65 8.77 21.43
C ASP A 76 -5.82 9.48 22.12
N VAL A 77 -5.53 10.40 23.04
CA VAL A 77 -6.57 11.15 23.79
C VAL A 77 -7.11 12.32 22.98
N GLY A 78 -6.26 13.04 22.26
CA GLY A 78 -6.65 14.20 21.45
C GLY A 78 -7.48 13.83 20.22
N GLY A 79 -7.24 12.64 19.67
CA GLY A 79 -7.94 12.13 18.49
C GLY A 79 -7.86 13.08 17.29
N ALA A 80 -8.77 12.89 16.32
CA ALA A 80 -8.79 13.68 15.09
C ALA A 80 -9.04 15.18 15.32
N SER A 81 -9.68 15.54 16.43
CA SER A 81 -10.01 16.96 16.73
C SER A 81 -8.80 17.81 17.11
N LEU A 82 -7.75 17.21 17.65
CA LEU A 82 -6.52 17.88 18.06
C LEU A 82 -5.31 17.52 17.21
N ASP A 83 -5.40 16.57 16.27
CA ASP A 83 -4.26 16.02 15.53
C ASP A 83 -3.36 17.11 14.92
N SER A 84 -3.91 18.05 14.17
CA SER A 84 -3.11 19.11 13.53
C SER A 84 -2.43 20.03 14.55
N TYR A 85 -3.11 20.40 15.61
CA TYR A 85 -2.58 21.29 16.65
C TYR A 85 -1.47 20.60 17.47
N LEU A 86 -1.66 19.32 17.79
CA LEU A 86 -0.65 18.52 18.49
C LEU A 86 0.62 18.35 17.63
N ARG A 87 0.48 18.10 16.32
CA ARG A 87 1.61 18.01 15.40
C ARG A 87 2.44 19.29 15.39
N GLU A 88 1.78 20.45 15.22
CA GLU A 88 2.47 21.73 15.21
C GLU A 88 3.14 22.05 16.55
N TRP A 89 2.46 21.78 17.65
CA TRP A 89 2.96 22.05 18.98
C TRP A 89 4.17 21.18 19.36
N LEU A 90 4.16 19.89 18.97
CA LEU A 90 5.23 18.95 19.32
C LEU A 90 6.50 19.09 18.46
N VAL A 91 6.43 19.74 17.30
CA VAL A 91 7.60 19.87 16.39
C VAL A 91 8.84 20.38 17.10
N PRO A 92 8.85 21.56 17.78
CA PRO A 92 10.07 22.07 18.40
C PRO A 92 10.58 21.18 19.55
N ILE A 93 9.65 20.51 20.25
CA ILE A 93 9.99 19.59 21.36
C ILE A 93 10.70 18.37 20.81
N LEU A 94 10.09 17.69 19.84
CA LEU A 94 10.63 16.49 19.20
C LEU A 94 11.93 16.79 18.44
N GLU A 95 12.04 17.97 17.83
CA GLU A 95 13.28 18.41 17.20
C GLU A 95 14.43 18.53 18.20
N THR A 96 14.18 19.10 19.37
CA THR A 96 15.16 19.23 20.44
C THR A 96 15.54 17.85 21.01
N GLN A 97 14.54 17.01 21.29
CA GLN A 97 14.75 15.67 21.85
C GLN A 97 15.46 14.74 20.85
N SER A 98 15.17 14.83 19.55
CA SER A 98 15.79 13.98 18.52
C SER A 98 17.31 14.20 18.37
N LYS A 99 17.84 15.32 18.88
CA LYS A 99 19.29 15.61 18.91
C LYS A 99 20.00 14.97 20.12
N GLN A 100 19.26 14.40 21.06
CA GLN A 100 19.85 13.69 22.20
C GLN A 100 20.48 12.36 21.75
N SER A 101 21.52 11.92 22.45
CA SER A 101 22.14 10.62 22.22
C SER A 101 21.31 9.48 22.83
N GLY A 102 21.52 8.25 22.35
CA GLY A 102 20.89 7.04 22.87
C GLY A 102 19.46 6.83 22.41
N GLU A 103 18.79 5.89 23.05
CA GLU A 103 17.44 5.43 22.65
C GLU A 103 16.38 6.55 22.74
N ALA A 104 16.48 7.44 23.72
CA ALA A 104 15.54 8.55 23.87
C ALA A 104 15.53 9.46 22.64
N GLY A 105 16.71 9.82 22.12
CA GLY A 105 16.84 10.60 20.89
C GLY A 105 16.38 9.84 19.64
N ALA A 106 16.63 8.53 19.58
CA ALA A 106 16.16 7.68 18.50
C ALA A 106 14.63 7.57 18.46
N ILE A 107 13.98 7.36 19.61
CA ILE A 107 12.52 7.32 19.74
C ILE A 107 11.92 8.70 19.41
N ALA A 108 12.53 9.79 19.85
CA ALA A 108 12.08 11.13 19.50
C ALA A 108 12.18 11.40 17.99
N SER A 109 13.23 10.86 17.33
CA SER A 109 13.37 10.92 15.86
C SER A 109 12.24 10.15 15.15
N TYR A 110 11.85 8.99 15.67
CA TYR A 110 10.71 8.24 15.18
C TYR A 110 9.40 9.04 15.30
N TYR A 111 9.08 9.61 16.48
CA TYR A 111 7.86 10.39 16.63
C TYR A 111 7.89 11.68 15.81
N ARG A 112 9.05 12.32 15.61
CA ARG A 112 9.21 13.47 14.75
C ARG A 112 8.85 13.16 13.29
N TRP A 113 9.24 11.99 12.80
CA TRP A 113 8.82 11.48 11.50
C TRP A 113 7.34 11.09 11.48
N ARG A 114 6.90 10.30 12.45
CA ARG A 114 5.55 9.74 12.53
C ARG A 114 4.45 10.80 12.59
N TYR A 115 4.72 11.91 13.23
CA TYR A 115 3.78 13.01 13.45
C TYR A 115 4.20 14.30 12.74
N VAL A 116 4.84 14.21 11.59
CA VAL A 116 5.17 15.38 10.76
C VAL A 116 3.90 16.20 10.45
N PRO A 117 3.97 17.54 10.55
CA PRO A 117 2.80 18.39 10.25
C PRO A 117 2.35 18.25 8.79
N MET A 118 1.05 18.18 8.57
CA MET A 118 0.42 17.99 7.27
C MET A 118 0.18 19.36 6.58
N THR A 119 1.20 19.94 5.96
CA THR A 119 1.13 21.24 5.27
C THR A 119 1.52 21.08 3.79
N GLY A 120 0.56 21.04 2.86
CA GLY A 120 0.79 20.97 1.40
C GLY A 120 1.38 19.62 0.89
N PHE A 121 0.91 19.09 -0.23
CA PHE A 121 1.25 17.72 -0.66
C PHE A 121 2.73 17.53 -1.06
N GLU A 122 3.32 18.46 -1.83
CA GLU A 122 4.71 18.29 -2.31
C GLU A 122 5.75 18.56 -1.23
N GLU A 123 5.49 19.55 -0.35
CA GLU A 123 6.37 19.86 0.78
C GLU A 123 6.37 18.76 1.84
N ILE A 124 5.24 18.08 2.04
CA ILE A 124 5.11 16.95 2.97
C ILE A 124 6.02 15.80 2.55
N ALA A 125 5.95 15.35 1.30
CA ALA A 125 6.70 14.18 0.84
C ALA A 125 8.21 14.37 0.99
N ALA A 126 8.72 15.55 0.65
CA ALA A 126 10.14 15.87 0.81
C ALA A 126 10.55 15.92 2.29
N LYS A 127 9.72 16.55 3.14
CA LYS A 127 9.98 16.64 4.57
C LYS A 127 9.88 15.30 5.27
N GLU A 128 8.92 14.48 4.90
CA GLU A 128 8.74 13.12 5.40
C GLU A 128 9.97 12.26 5.08
N THR A 129 10.44 12.30 3.84
CA THR A 129 11.66 11.60 3.42
C THR A 129 12.88 12.04 4.21
N GLU A 130 13.07 13.36 4.41
CA GLU A 130 14.15 13.91 5.23
C GLU A 130 14.09 13.38 6.67
N LEU A 131 12.93 13.43 7.30
CA LEU A 131 12.76 13.00 8.68
C LEU A 131 12.91 11.48 8.82
N TYR A 132 12.42 10.71 7.83
CA TYR A 132 12.62 9.27 7.77
C TYR A 132 14.10 8.92 7.68
N LYS A 133 14.87 9.63 6.83
CA LYS A 133 16.33 9.49 6.75
C LYS A 133 16.99 9.79 8.09
N LEU A 134 16.67 10.92 8.72
CA LEU A 134 17.25 11.31 10.01
C LEU A 134 16.98 10.25 11.09
N MET A 135 15.80 9.64 11.10
CA MET A 135 15.46 8.54 11.99
C MET A 135 16.30 7.29 11.70
N LEU A 136 16.35 6.82 10.45
CA LEU A 136 17.08 5.60 10.07
C LEU A 136 18.60 5.71 10.24
N THR A 137 19.16 6.91 10.15
CA THR A 137 20.60 7.15 10.35
C THR A 137 20.97 7.42 11.81
N ASN A 138 20.01 7.45 12.72
CA ASN A 138 20.29 7.56 14.15
C ASN A 138 20.98 6.28 14.66
N THR A 139 22.15 6.43 15.31
CA THR A 139 22.98 5.29 15.73
C THR A 139 22.31 4.32 16.71
N SER A 140 21.32 4.79 17.44
CA SER A 140 20.58 3.98 18.43
C SER A 140 19.27 3.43 17.92
N ILE A 141 18.88 3.69 16.66
CA ILE A 141 17.58 3.26 16.13
C ILE A 141 17.46 1.72 16.09
N GLY A 142 18.53 1.01 15.77
CA GLY A 142 18.54 -0.45 15.73
C GLY A 142 18.16 -1.09 17.08
N SER A 143 18.63 -0.55 18.21
CA SER A 143 18.26 -1.00 19.56
C SER A 143 16.77 -0.77 19.81
N VAL A 144 16.25 0.41 19.46
CA VAL A 144 14.83 0.75 19.61
C VAL A 144 13.95 -0.20 18.82
N LEU A 145 14.29 -0.44 17.55
CA LEU A 145 13.52 -1.31 16.66
C LEU A 145 13.53 -2.78 17.14
N SER A 146 14.65 -3.27 17.64
CA SER A 146 14.76 -4.63 18.18
C SER A 146 13.94 -4.82 19.48
N GLY A 147 13.72 -3.77 20.24
CA GLY A 147 12.95 -3.79 21.49
C GLY A 147 11.48 -3.40 21.32
N ASN A 148 11.05 -2.89 20.17
CA ASN A 148 9.70 -2.36 19.96
C ASN A 148 9.11 -2.75 18.62
N GLU A 149 8.32 -3.84 18.63
CA GLU A 149 7.66 -4.40 17.45
C GLU A 149 6.77 -3.38 16.72
N LYS A 150 5.99 -2.58 17.45
CA LYS A 150 5.07 -1.59 16.85
C LYS A 150 5.84 -0.54 16.06
N ILE A 151 6.94 -0.02 16.63
CA ILE A 151 7.80 0.94 15.93
C ILE A 151 8.43 0.30 14.70
N LEU A 152 8.90 -0.95 14.79
CA LEU A 152 9.48 -1.66 13.65
C LEU A 152 8.48 -1.82 12.50
N VAL A 153 7.24 -2.23 12.80
CA VAL A 153 6.17 -2.35 11.80
C VAL A 153 5.88 -1.01 11.13
N ASP A 154 5.75 0.07 11.92
CA ASP A 154 5.52 1.42 11.38
C ASP A 154 6.69 1.89 10.51
N VAL A 155 7.93 1.60 10.92
CA VAL A 155 9.13 1.96 10.15
C VAL A 155 9.20 1.18 8.83
N LEU A 156 8.87 -0.10 8.80
CA LEU A 156 8.79 -0.89 7.55
C LEU A 156 7.72 -0.34 6.59
N LYS A 157 6.53 -0.02 7.10
CA LYS A 157 5.48 0.62 6.30
C LYS A 157 5.88 2.00 5.82
N GLY A 158 6.58 2.76 6.67
CA GLY A 158 7.14 4.06 6.31
C GLY A 158 8.17 3.96 5.20
N ALA A 159 9.03 2.94 5.19
CA ALA A 159 9.93 2.68 4.07
C ALA A 159 9.14 2.55 2.76
N ALA A 160 8.12 1.70 2.74
CA ALA A 160 7.28 1.51 1.55
C ALA A 160 6.60 2.81 1.10
N HIS A 161 6.12 3.62 2.04
CA HIS A 161 5.45 4.89 1.76
C HIS A 161 6.42 5.93 1.16
N VAL A 162 7.62 6.07 1.70
CA VAL A 162 8.67 6.97 1.17
C VAL A 162 9.08 6.56 -0.25
N GLY A 163 9.05 5.26 -0.57
CA GLY A 163 9.25 4.71 -1.91
C GLY A 163 10.70 4.46 -2.29
N GLY A 164 10.91 3.45 -3.12
CA GLY A 164 12.24 2.92 -3.46
C GLY A 164 13.19 3.92 -4.13
N ASP A 165 12.70 4.78 -5.02
CA ASP A 165 13.55 5.79 -5.67
C ASP A 165 14.08 6.81 -4.66
N SER A 166 13.24 7.20 -3.69
CA SER A 166 13.66 8.09 -2.59
C SER A 166 14.72 7.47 -1.68
N TRP A 167 14.76 6.13 -1.53
CA TRP A 167 15.81 5.47 -0.74
C TRP A 167 17.18 5.65 -1.39
N VAL A 168 17.26 5.55 -2.73
CA VAL A 168 18.50 5.77 -3.47
C VAL A 168 18.90 7.24 -3.41
N GLU A 169 17.99 8.16 -3.70
CA GLU A 169 18.23 9.61 -3.70
C GLU A 169 18.68 10.14 -2.34
N SER A 170 18.11 9.63 -1.27
CA SER A 170 18.47 10.03 0.09
C SER A 170 19.63 9.23 0.69
N GLY A 171 20.10 8.18 0.00
CA GLY A 171 21.23 7.36 0.47
C GLY A 171 20.90 6.46 1.66
N ILE A 172 19.63 6.01 1.79
CA ILE A 172 19.19 5.15 2.90
C ILE A 172 18.83 3.71 2.47
N LEU A 173 19.12 3.33 1.23
CA LEU A 173 18.79 2.00 0.72
C LEU A 173 19.37 0.88 1.59
N ASP A 174 20.63 1.01 2.02
CA ASP A 174 21.27 0.01 2.88
C ASP A 174 20.66 -0.03 4.29
N ASN A 175 20.21 1.11 4.82
CA ASN A 175 19.46 1.14 6.07
C ASN A 175 18.14 0.37 5.94
N VAL A 176 17.39 0.58 4.85
CA VAL A 176 16.14 -0.15 4.58
C VAL A 176 16.39 -1.64 4.42
N LYS A 177 17.43 -2.04 3.68
CA LYS A 177 17.83 -3.45 3.56
C LYS A 177 18.17 -4.07 4.91
N SER A 178 18.80 -3.31 5.81
CA SER A 178 19.16 -3.77 7.15
C SER A 178 17.93 -4.01 8.06
N LEU A 179 16.82 -3.31 7.84
CA LEU A 179 15.57 -3.60 8.55
C LEU A 179 15.06 -5.04 8.27
N LEU A 180 15.28 -5.52 7.05
CA LEU A 180 14.87 -6.87 6.63
C LEU A 180 15.78 -7.98 7.17
N ASP A 181 16.95 -7.63 7.71
CA ASP A 181 17.85 -8.59 8.38
C ASP A 181 17.52 -8.79 9.87
N MET A 182 16.65 -7.95 10.42
CA MET A 182 16.23 -8.07 11.81
C MET A 182 15.36 -9.33 12.01
N SER A 183 15.26 -9.79 13.27
CA SER A 183 14.27 -10.80 13.63
C SER A 183 12.89 -10.17 13.61
N LEU A 184 12.07 -10.53 12.62
CA LEU A 184 10.77 -9.94 12.40
C LEU A 184 9.68 -10.76 13.09
N SER A 185 8.76 -10.07 13.75
CA SER A 185 7.48 -10.63 14.17
C SER A 185 6.57 -10.90 12.96
N ASP A 186 5.47 -11.61 13.17
CA ASP A 186 4.52 -11.90 12.10
C ASP A 186 4.04 -10.63 11.37
N ASP A 187 3.69 -9.57 12.11
CA ASP A 187 3.19 -8.32 11.53
C ASP A 187 4.30 -7.56 10.79
N ALA A 188 5.53 -7.61 11.28
CA ALA A 188 6.68 -7.04 10.60
C ALA A 188 7.04 -7.82 9.32
N VAL A 189 6.91 -9.15 9.32
CA VAL A 189 7.04 -9.96 8.09
C VAL A 189 6.01 -9.55 7.05
N PHE A 190 4.75 -9.34 7.44
CA PHE A 190 3.73 -8.85 6.49
C PHE A 190 4.04 -7.44 5.98
N ALA A 191 4.53 -6.54 6.84
CA ALA A 191 4.95 -5.19 6.42
C ALA A 191 6.17 -5.22 5.48
N SER A 192 7.06 -6.21 5.58
CA SER A 192 8.22 -6.35 4.68
C SER A 192 7.83 -6.58 3.21
N MET A 193 6.64 -7.12 2.94
CA MET A 193 6.10 -7.25 1.58
C MET A 193 5.88 -5.87 0.93
N GLU A 194 5.41 -4.90 1.70
CA GLU A 194 5.23 -3.53 1.19
C GLU A 194 6.58 -2.91 0.82
N VAL A 195 7.64 -3.18 1.61
CA VAL A 195 9.02 -2.77 1.29
C VAL A 195 9.49 -3.40 -0.03
N PHE A 196 9.27 -4.70 -0.22
CA PHE A 196 9.61 -5.37 -1.49
C PHE A 196 8.84 -4.73 -2.67
N ASN A 197 7.54 -4.52 -2.54
CA ASN A 197 6.74 -3.94 -3.62
C ASN A 197 7.23 -2.53 -3.99
N ALA A 198 7.58 -1.70 -3.00
CA ALA A 198 8.15 -0.37 -3.24
C ALA A 198 9.53 -0.43 -3.94
N ALA A 199 10.38 -1.40 -3.57
CA ALA A 199 11.64 -1.65 -4.26
C ALA A 199 11.43 -2.13 -5.69
N PHE A 200 10.47 -3.04 -5.89
CA PHE A 200 10.23 -3.68 -7.18
C PHE A 200 9.82 -2.68 -8.27
N VAL A 201 8.95 -1.73 -7.94
CA VAL A 201 8.49 -0.71 -8.89
C VAL A 201 9.45 0.46 -9.07
N ALA A 202 10.44 0.62 -8.19
CA ALA A 202 11.41 1.72 -8.25
C ALA A 202 12.29 1.63 -9.49
N GLU A 203 12.54 2.76 -10.14
CA GLU A 203 13.37 2.83 -11.35
C GLU A 203 14.88 2.92 -11.02
N LYS A 204 15.23 3.53 -9.88
CA LYS A 204 16.62 3.79 -9.47
C LYS A 204 17.27 2.65 -8.69
N ILE A 205 16.51 1.66 -8.24
CA ILE A 205 17.04 0.46 -7.58
C ILE A 205 17.46 -0.54 -8.67
N SER A 206 18.72 -0.99 -8.62
CA SER A 206 19.24 -1.95 -9.56
C SER A 206 18.56 -3.32 -9.44
N THR A 207 18.56 -4.11 -10.52
CA THR A 207 18.00 -5.47 -10.53
C THR A 207 18.63 -6.36 -9.45
N ALA A 208 19.92 -6.22 -9.19
CA ALA A 208 20.62 -6.98 -8.15
C ALA A 208 20.13 -6.62 -6.74
N GLU A 209 19.90 -5.33 -6.47
CA GLU A 209 19.39 -4.88 -5.17
C GLU A 209 17.91 -5.26 -4.97
N LYS A 210 17.09 -5.21 -6.03
CA LYS A 210 15.72 -5.72 -6.01
C LYS A 210 15.69 -7.21 -5.66
N GLU A 211 16.58 -7.99 -6.26
CA GLU A 211 16.72 -9.42 -5.98
C GLU A 211 17.19 -9.67 -4.53
N GLU A 212 18.15 -8.89 -4.02
CA GLU A 212 18.58 -8.98 -2.62
C GLU A 212 17.41 -8.74 -1.66
N ILE A 213 16.63 -7.66 -1.88
CA ILE A 213 15.45 -7.34 -1.07
C ILE A 213 14.42 -8.47 -1.15
N ARG A 214 14.14 -8.97 -2.35
CA ARG A 214 13.22 -10.10 -2.58
C ARG A 214 13.62 -11.33 -1.77
N GLN A 215 14.90 -11.70 -1.81
CA GLN A 215 15.42 -12.86 -1.08
C GLN A 215 15.33 -12.69 0.44
N LYS A 216 15.61 -11.49 0.96
CA LYS A 216 15.45 -11.19 2.38
C LYS A 216 13.98 -11.36 2.82
N VAL A 217 13.04 -10.82 2.07
CA VAL A 217 11.60 -10.94 2.37
C VAL A 217 11.14 -12.39 2.23
N LEU A 218 11.54 -13.11 1.17
CA LEU A 218 11.22 -14.52 0.97
C LEU A 218 11.70 -15.40 2.15
N LYS A 219 12.91 -15.15 2.64
CA LYS A 219 13.47 -15.83 3.83
C LYS A 219 12.59 -15.63 5.06
N GLN A 220 12.09 -14.41 5.31
CA GLN A 220 11.21 -14.11 6.44
C GLN A 220 9.88 -14.87 6.31
N TYR A 221 9.23 -14.83 5.14
CA TYR A 221 7.98 -15.57 4.90
C TYR A 221 8.16 -17.08 5.03
N THR A 222 9.25 -17.64 4.48
CA THR A 222 9.56 -19.07 4.60
C THR A 222 9.76 -19.47 6.08
N GLY A 223 10.37 -18.59 6.87
CA GLY A 223 10.53 -18.78 8.31
C GLY A 223 9.20 -18.93 9.06
N LEU A 224 8.14 -18.21 8.67
CA LEU A 224 6.82 -18.35 9.27
C LEU A 224 6.25 -19.76 9.14
N LEU A 225 6.47 -20.46 8.02
CA LEU A 225 5.95 -21.81 7.79
C LEU A 225 6.52 -22.86 8.76
N SER A 226 7.66 -22.59 9.40
CA SER A 226 8.26 -23.47 10.41
C SER A 226 7.62 -23.31 11.80
N THR A 227 6.77 -22.30 12.00
CA THR A 227 6.15 -22.02 13.28
C THR A 227 4.79 -22.71 13.42
N GLU A 228 4.42 -23.12 14.65
CA GLU A 228 3.16 -23.82 14.92
C GLU A 228 1.93 -22.99 14.48
N ARG A 229 2.00 -21.66 14.60
CA ARG A 229 0.93 -20.73 14.23
C ARG A 229 0.51 -20.81 12.75
N TYR A 230 1.45 -21.19 11.88
CA TYR A 230 1.26 -21.29 10.42
C TYR A 230 1.32 -22.73 9.90
N ARG A 231 1.08 -23.72 10.77
CA ARG A 231 1.13 -25.14 10.42
C ARG A 231 0.06 -25.52 9.41
N GLU A 232 -1.15 -24.96 9.52
CA GLU A 232 -2.29 -25.28 8.66
C GLU A 232 -3.33 -24.15 8.58
N GLY A 233 -4.32 -24.34 7.72
CA GLY A 233 -5.48 -23.46 7.60
C GLY A 233 -5.22 -22.15 6.84
N ARG A 234 -6.08 -21.15 7.05
CA ARG A 234 -6.06 -19.90 6.28
C ARG A 234 -4.77 -19.10 6.45
N ARG A 235 -4.14 -19.17 7.63
CA ARG A 235 -2.88 -18.45 7.89
C ARG A 235 -1.76 -19.03 7.04
N ARG A 236 -1.64 -20.35 7.01
CA ARG A 236 -0.68 -21.05 6.15
C ARG A 236 -0.89 -20.70 4.69
N ALA A 237 -2.11 -20.84 4.19
CA ALA A 237 -2.44 -20.51 2.80
C ALA A 237 -2.06 -19.07 2.41
N ARG A 238 -2.23 -18.10 3.33
CA ARG A 238 -1.82 -16.71 3.09
C ARG A 238 -0.30 -16.56 2.93
N VAL A 239 0.47 -17.28 3.76
CA VAL A 239 1.94 -17.26 3.68
C VAL A 239 2.41 -17.96 2.41
N GLU A 240 1.82 -19.10 2.06
CA GLU A 240 2.13 -19.82 0.82
C GLU A 240 1.86 -19.00 -0.44
N LEU A 241 0.75 -18.24 -0.47
CA LEU A 241 0.46 -17.32 -1.56
C LEU A 241 1.50 -16.18 -1.66
N ALA A 242 1.96 -15.66 -0.53
CA ALA A 242 3.02 -14.65 -0.52
C ALA A 242 4.36 -15.21 -1.01
N ILE A 243 4.70 -16.44 -0.64
CA ILE A 243 5.89 -17.15 -1.14
C ILE A 243 5.75 -17.38 -2.65
N GLN A 244 4.63 -17.90 -3.12
CA GLN A 244 4.35 -18.08 -4.55
C GLN A 244 4.52 -16.76 -5.32
N TYR A 245 4.02 -15.65 -4.78
CA TYR A 245 4.21 -14.33 -5.37
C TYR A 245 5.69 -13.95 -5.47
N LEU A 246 6.45 -14.09 -4.37
CA LEU A 246 7.88 -13.75 -4.33
C LEU A 246 8.73 -14.65 -5.25
N GLU A 247 8.38 -15.92 -5.43
CA GLU A 247 9.08 -16.86 -6.30
C GLU A 247 8.59 -16.81 -7.76
N GLY A 248 7.43 -16.21 -7.99
CA GLY A 248 6.76 -16.18 -9.28
C GLY A 248 7.45 -15.29 -10.34
N PRO A 249 7.06 -15.47 -11.60
CA PRO A 249 7.67 -14.76 -12.73
C PRO A 249 7.56 -13.24 -12.63
N TYR A 250 6.48 -12.73 -12.01
CA TYR A 250 6.30 -11.29 -11.80
C TYR A 250 7.39 -10.74 -10.87
N ALA A 251 7.48 -11.24 -9.65
CA ALA A 251 8.39 -10.72 -8.63
C ALA A 251 9.88 -10.95 -8.96
N THR A 252 10.20 -11.98 -9.75
CA THR A 252 11.55 -12.22 -10.27
C THR A 252 11.89 -11.38 -11.51
N GLY A 253 10.93 -10.60 -12.02
CA GLY A 253 11.12 -9.77 -13.23
C GLY A 253 11.20 -10.58 -14.53
N THR A 254 10.84 -11.87 -14.50
CA THR A 254 10.91 -12.77 -15.67
C THR A 254 9.59 -12.92 -16.41
N LEU A 255 8.53 -12.22 -16.00
CA LEU A 255 7.21 -12.33 -16.62
C LEU A 255 7.19 -11.70 -18.01
N VAL A 256 7.58 -10.42 -18.11
CA VAL A 256 7.52 -9.67 -19.36
C VAL A 256 8.64 -10.12 -20.32
N GLY A 257 8.28 -10.38 -21.57
CA GLY A 257 9.18 -10.90 -22.60
C GLY A 257 9.26 -12.43 -22.66
N ASN A 258 8.67 -13.14 -21.69
CA ASN A 258 8.68 -14.61 -21.62
C ASN A 258 7.28 -15.19 -21.78
N LYS A 259 7.22 -16.53 -21.93
CA LYS A 259 5.95 -17.27 -22.07
C LYS A 259 5.01 -16.91 -20.91
N ALA A 260 3.77 -16.59 -21.28
CA ALA A 260 2.72 -16.32 -20.30
C ALA A 260 2.51 -17.52 -19.35
N PRO A 261 2.39 -17.29 -18.03
CA PRO A 261 2.01 -18.32 -17.09
C PRO A 261 0.71 -19.01 -17.50
N GLU A 262 0.61 -20.29 -17.19
CA GLU A 262 -0.51 -21.11 -17.63
C GLU A 262 -1.83 -20.68 -16.99
N LEU A 263 -2.89 -20.59 -17.80
CA LEU A 263 -4.27 -20.44 -17.37
C LEU A 263 -5.09 -21.61 -17.91
N ASN A 264 -5.61 -22.42 -17.00
CA ASN A 264 -6.47 -23.56 -17.33
C ASN A 264 -7.93 -23.12 -17.30
N PHE A 265 -8.58 -23.09 -18.46
CA PHE A 265 -9.96 -22.67 -18.58
C PHE A 265 -10.91 -23.81 -18.18
N LEU A 266 -11.55 -23.68 -17.02
CA LEU A 266 -12.62 -24.57 -16.57
C LEU A 266 -13.88 -24.40 -17.41
N TRP A 267 -14.14 -23.16 -17.80
CA TRP A 267 -15.26 -22.78 -18.63
C TRP A 267 -14.95 -21.49 -19.40
N MET A 268 -15.49 -21.43 -20.62
CA MET A 268 -15.49 -20.21 -21.42
C MET A 268 -16.90 -19.90 -21.93
N SER A 269 -17.24 -18.63 -22.03
CA SER A 269 -18.54 -18.18 -22.52
C SER A 269 -18.82 -18.57 -23.98
N SER A 270 -17.76 -18.76 -24.76
CA SER A 270 -17.79 -19.28 -26.14
C SER A 270 -16.43 -19.83 -26.53
N GLY A 271 -16.38 -20.69 -27.56
CA GLY A 271 -15.16 -21.36 -28.03
C GLY A 271 -14.92 -22.72 -27.35
N LYS A 272 -13.79 -23.36 -27.66
CA LYS A 272 -13.42 -24.68 -27.17
C LYS A 272 -12.05 -24.73 -26.54
N GLU A 273 -11.38 -23.59 -26.45
CA GLU A 273 -10.04 -23.46 -25.92
C GLU A 273 -10.01 -23.88 -24.44
N LYS A 274 -8.93 -24.55 -24.06
CA LYS A 274 -8.70 -25.07 -22.70
C LYS A 274 -7.59 -24.31 -21.98
N SER A 275 -6.73 -23.60 -22.73
CA SER A 275 -5.57 -22.90 -22.20
C SER A 275 -5.18 -21.73 -23.13
N LEU A 276 -4.21 -20.94 -22.68
CA LEU A 276 -3.63 -19.87 -23.50
C LEU A 276 -2.88 -20.40 -24.74
N ASP A 277 -2.34 -21.61 -24.68
CA ASP A 277 -1.63 -22.21 -25.82
C ASP A 277 -2.54 -22.44 -27.04
N ASP A 278 -3.85 -22.60 -26.81
CA ASP A 278 -4.85 -22.73 -27.88
C ASP A 278 -5.13 -21.38 -28.60
N LEU A 279 -4.62 -20.29 -28.08
CA LEU A 279 -4.79 -18.94 -28.62
C LEU A 279 -3.56 -18.40 -29.39
N LYS A 280 -2.51 -19.24 -29.55
CA LYS A 280 -1.32 -18.86 -30.35
C LYS A 280 -1.71 -18.41 -31.75
N GLY A 281 -0.98 -17.43 -32.28
CA GLY A 281 -1.30 -16.76 -33.53
C GLY A 281 -2.22 -15.53 -33.40
N LYS A 282 -2.68 -15.23 -32.18
CA LYS A 282 -3.46 -14.04 -31.86
C LYS A 282 -2.77 -13.20 -30.80
N VAL A 283 -2.98 -11.90 -30.80
CA VAL A 283 -2.70 -11.04 -29.65
C VAL A 283 -3.81 -11.24 -28.63
N VAL A 284 -3.45 -11.57 -27.38
CA VAL A 284 -4.44 -11.87 -26.33
C VAL A 284 -4.40 -10.79 -25.25
N ILE A 285 -5.55 -10.28 -24.88
CA ILE A 285 -5.75 -9.37 -23.77
C ILE A 285 -6.47 -10.12 -22.67
N LEU A 286 -5.83 -10.23 -21.50
CA LEU A 286 -6.41 -10.77 -20.30
C LEU A 286 -6.86 -9.61 -19.40
N ASP A 287 -8.13 -9.58 -19.05
CA ASP A 287 -8.73 -8.66 -18.09
C ASP A 287 -9.12 -9.48 -16.85
N PHE A 288 -8.30 -9.40 -15.79
CA PHE A 288 -8.59 -10.06 -14.51
C PHE A 288 -9.64 -9.26 -13.74
N TRP A 289 -10.80 -9.86 -13.48
CA TRP A 289 -11.95 -9.17 -12.92
C TRP A 289 -12.87 -10.08 -12.10
N ALA A 290 -13.90 -9.50 -11.44
CA ALA A 290 -14.92 -10.24 -10.74
C ALA A 290 -16.25 -9.48 -10.74
N THR A 291 -17.39 -10.19 -10.61
CA THR A 291 -18.72 -9.60 -10.61
C THR A 291 -18.97 -8.65 -9.43
N LYS A 292 -18.24 -8.80 -8.32
CA LYS A 292 -18.27 -7.90 -7.15
C LYS A 292 -17.39 -6.65 -7.29
N CYS A 293 -16.56 -6.58 -8.32
CA CYS A 293 -15.59 -5.52 -8.50
C CYS A 293 -16.24 -4.31 -9.19
N GLY A 294 -16.63 -3.31 -8.40
CA GLY A 294 -17.24 -2.07 -8.92
C GLY A 294 -16.38 -1.36 -9.96
N PRO A 295 -15.08 -1.12 -9.69
CA PRO A 295 -14.15 -0.54 -10.67
C PRO A 295 -14.05 -1.32 -11.98
N CYS A 296 -14.11 -2.67 -11.92
CA CYS A 296 -14.09 -3.52 -13.12
C CYS A 296 -15.34 -3.29 -14.00
N ILE A 297 -16.51 -3.09 -13.35
CA ILE A 297 -17.75 -2.78 -14.07
C ILE A 297 -17.66 -1.38 -14.69
N GLY A 298 -17.04 -0.44 -14.01
CA GLY A 298 -16.84 0.93 -14.50
C GLY A 298 -16.03 1.03 -15.80
N ILE A 299 -15.10 0.11 -16.06
CA ILE A 299 -14.28 0.10 -17.29
C ILE A 299 -14.94 -0.64 -18.47
N MET A 300 -16.05 -1.34 -18.26
CA MET A 300 -16.73 -2.14 -19.31
C MET A 300 -17.08 -1.38 -20.58
N PRO A 301 -17.50 -0.08 -20.54
CA PRO A 301 -17.69 0.70 -21.77
C PRO A 301 -16.44 0.80 -22.66
N ASN A 302 -15.28 1.00 -22.03
CA ASN A 302 -14.00 1.05 -22.74
C ASN A 302 -13.62 -0.32 -23.30
N MET A 303 -13.87 -1.41 -22.56
CA MET A 303 -13.64 -2.78 -23.04
C MET A 303 -14.58 -3.15 -24.20
N ARG A 304 -15.85 -2.71 -24.20
CA ARG A 304 -16.77 -2.89 -25.33
C ARG A 304 -16.26 -2.22 -26.60
N ALA A 305 -15.78 -0.99 -26.49
CA ALA A 305 -15.25 -0.24 -27.62
C ALA A 305 -13.99 -0.90 -28.19
N LEU A 306 -13.10 -1.36 -27.31
CA LEU A 306 -11.88 -2.08 -27.70
C LEU A 306 -12.22 -3.38 -28.44
N THR A 307 -13.14 -4.19 -27.90
CA THR A 307 -13.57 -5.45 -28.53
C THR A 307 -14.22 -5.22 -29.89
N LYS A 308 -15.06 -4.19 -30.01
CA LYS A 308 -15.68 -3.82 -31.29
C LYS A 308 -14.65 -3.48 -32.36
N ARG A 309 -13.58 -2.76 -32.00
CA ARG A 309 -12.48 -2.42 -32.92
C ARG A 309 -11.82 -3.66 -33.50
N TYR A 310 -11.60 -4.69 -32.70
CA TYR A 310 -10.86 -5.88 -33.12
C TYR A 310 -11.74 -7.03 -33.62
N THR A 311 -13.04 -6.80 -33.80
CA THR A 311 -13.93 -7.83 -34.38
C THR A 311 -13.41 -8.25 -35.75
N GLY A 312 -13.09 -9.55 -35.91
CA GLY A 312 -12.57 -10.14 -37.14
C GLY A 312 -11.07 -9.92 -37.37
N TYR A 313 -10.34 -9.38 -36.42
CA TYR A 313 -8.87 -9.33 -36.40
C TYR A 313 -8.31 -10.46 -35.52
N PRO A 314 -7.02 -10.82 -35.67
CA PRO A 314 -6.38 -11.86 -34.85
C PRO A 314 -6.06 -11.34 -33.43
N VAL A 315 -7.08 -10.91 -32.73
CA VAL A 315 -7.05 -10.40 -31.37
C VAL A 315 -8.12 -11.11 -30.56
N GLU A 316 -7.78 -11.54 -29.36
CA GLU A 316 -8.70 -12.15 -28.41
C GLU A 316 -8.73 -11.37 -27.09
N ILE A 317 -9.91 -10.96 -26.65
CA ILE A 317 -10.10 -10.28 -25.37
C ILE A 317 -10.86 -11.23 -24.45
N ILE A 318 -10.28 -11.53 -23.29
CA ILE A 318 -10.80 -12.50 -22.34
C ILE A 318 -10.88 -11.87 -20.95
N GLY A 319 -12.08 -11.77 -20.41
CA GLY A 319 -12.26 -11.50 -18.99
C GLY A 319 -11.96 -12.75 -18.19
N VAL A 320 -10.92 -12.73 -17.40
CA VAL A 320 -10.45 -13.84 -16.57
C VAL A 320 -11.01 -13.71 -15.16
N THR A 321 -11.69 -14.75 -14.69
CA THR A 321 -12.20 -14.83 -13.32
C THR A 321 -12.01 -16.24 -12.76
N SER A 322 -12.30 -16.44 -11.47
CA SER A 322 -12.28 -17.75 -10.82
C SER A 322 -13.60 -18.06 -10.13
N VAL A 323 -13.84 -19.33 -9.83
CA VAL A 323 -14.98 -19.76 -9.02
C VAL A 323 -14.81 -19.19 -7.61
N MET A 324 -15.80 -18.41 -7.17
CA MET A 324 -15.75 -17.69 -5.90
C MET A 324 -16.65 -18.27 -4.81
N GLY A 325 -17.55 -19.18 -5.17
CA GLY A 325 -18.59 -19.69 -4.27
C GLY A 325 -19.78 -18.75 -4.13
N TYR A 326 -19.77 -17.63 -4.86
CA TYR A 326 -20.89 -16.67 -4.94
C TYR A 326 -20.83 -15.87 -6.26
N HIS A 327 -21.97 -15.27 -6.61
CA HIS A 327 -22.11 -14.36 -7.74
C HIS A 327 -22.80 -13.08 -7.30
N VAL A 328 -22.39 -11.92 -7.82
CA VAL A 328 -23.08 -10.64 -7.57
C VAL A 328 -23.96 -10.28 -8.77
N ASP A 329 -25.24 -10.28 -8.55
CA ASP A 329 -26.25 -9.75 -9.48
C ASP A 329 -26.31 -8.22 -9.28
N VAL A 330 -25.55 -7.51 -10.11
CA VAL A 330 -25.44 -6.04 -10.01
C VAL A 330 -26.75 -5.36 -10.32
N LYS A 331 -27.57 -5.92 -11.24
CA LYS A 331 -28.83 -5.34 -11.64
C LYS A 331 -29.86 -5.30 -10.50
N ASN A 332 -29.86 -6.33 -9.65
CA ASN A 332 -30.77 -6.45 -8.54
C ASN A 332 -30.13 -6.17 -7.17
N GLY A 333 -28.83 -5.83 -7.14
CA GLY A 333 -28.08 -5.55 -5.92
C GLY A 333 -27.97 -6.75 -4.97
N LYS A 334 -27.95 -7.99 -5.49
CA LYS A 334 -27.99 -9.21 -4.67
C LYS A 334 -26.72 -10.05 -4.82
N THR A 335 -26.28 -10.62 -3.70
CA THR A 335 -25.26 -11.67 -3.72
C THR A 335 -25.92 -13.04 -3.65
N ILE A 336 -25.67 -13.86 -4.66
CA ILE A 336 -26.21 -15.21 -4.81
C ILE A 336 -25.12 -16.19 -4.37
N GLN A 337 -25.37 -17.00 -3.34
CA GLN A 337 -24.44 -18.03 -2.87
C GLN A 337 -24.51 -19.26 -3.78
N THR A 338 -23.36 -19.68 -4.31
CA THR A 338 -23.25 -20.83 -5.22
C THR A 338 -22.60 -22.04 -4.55
N LYS A 339 -21.95 -21.84 -3.40
CA LYS A 339 -21.43 -22.87 -2.47
C LYS A 339 -20.81 -24.10 -3.17
N GLY A 340 -19.78 -23.86 -3.99
CA GLY A 340 -19.04 -24.96 -4.60
C GLY A 340 -19.74 -25.65 -5.77
N ASN A 341 -20.75 -25.02 -6.35
CA ASN A 341 -21.34 -25.43 -7.64
C ASN A 341 -20.83 -24.50 -8.76
N PRO A 342 -19.74 -24.83 -9.43
CA PRO A 342 -19.18 -23.99 -10.49
C PRO A 342 -20.13 -23.81 -11.68
N GLU A 343 -20.89 -24.84 -12.04
CA GLU A 343 -21.84 -24.82 -13.15
C GLU A 343 -22.89 -23.74 -12.94
N TYR A 344 -23.34 -23.57 -11.71
CA TYR A 344 -24.30 -22.51 -11.36
C TYR A 344 -23.67 -21.11 -11.50
N GLU A 345 -22.39 -20.94 -11.13
CA GLU A 345 -21.69 -19.66 -11.39
C GLU A 345 -21.56 -19.39 -12.90
N PHE A 346 -21.30 -20.41 -13.71
CA PHE A 346 -21.20 -20.27 -15.17
C PHE A 346 -22.56 -19.86 -15.80
N GLU A 347 -23.66 -20.39 -15.31
CA GLU A 347 -25.01 -19.98 -15.77
C GLU A 347 -25.34 -18.54 -15.38
N LEU A 348 -25.03 -18.16 -14.14
CA LEU A 348 -25.21 -16.78 -13.66
C LEU A 348 -24.31 -15.81 -14.46
N MET A 349 -23.09 -16.21 -14.83
CA MET A 349 -22.20 -15.42 -15.65
C MET A 349 -22.79 -15.16 -17.05
N ARG A 350 -23.44 -16.14 -17.70
CA ARG A 350 -24.11 -15.92 -18.98
C ARG A 350 -25.19 -14.84 -18.89
N THR A 351 -25.97 -14.85 -17.80
CA THR A 351 -26.97 -13.81 -17.52
C THR A 351 -26.34 -12.47 -17.30
N PHE A 352 -25.30 -12.41 -16.45
CA PHE A 352 -24.54 -11.19 -16.18
C PHE A 352 -23.96 -10.56 -17.44
N MET A 353 -23.31 -11.35 -18.30
CA MET A 353 -22.74 -10.88 -19.57
C MET A 353 -23.80 -10.23 -20.45
N LYS A 354 -25.00 -10.81 -20.52
CA LYS A 354 -26.14 -10.26 -21.26
C LYS A 354 -26.60 -8.93 -20.65
N ASP A 355 -26.81 -8.89 -19.34
CA ASP A 355 -27.29 -7.71 -18.61
C ASP A 355 -26.29 -6.55 -18.68
N GLN A 356 -24.98 -6.84 -18.68
CA GLN A 356 -23.91 -5.86 -18.81
C GLN A 356 -23.49 -5.58 -20.24
N ASN A 357 -24.17 -6.13 -21.27
CA ASN A 357 -23.81 -5.99 -22.68
C ASN A 357 -22.34 -6.31 -22.97
N MET A 358 -21.79 -7.35 -22.33
CA MET A 358 -20.42 -7.78 -22.57
C MET A 358 -20.30 -8.43 -23.96
N ASN A 359 -19.46 -7.87 -24.83
CA ASN A 359 -19.22 -8.37 -26.18
C ASN A 359 -17.87 -9.07 -26.34
N TRP A 360 -17.19 -9.35 -25.24
CA TRP A 360 -15.95 -10.13 -25.18
C TRP A 360 -16.17 -11.43 -24.40
N ARG A 361 -15.23 -12.35 -24.53
CA ARG A 361 -15.30 -13.67 -23.91
C ARG A 361 -14.95 -13.59 -22.44
N VAL A 362 -15.56 -14.45 -21.64
CA VAL A 362 -15.21 -14.66 -20.23
C VAL A 362 -14.75 -16.09 -20.03
N ALA A 363 -13.67 -16.26 -19.28
CA ALA A 363 -13.15 -17.55 -18.84
C ALA A 363 -13.13 -17.63 -17.30
N PHE A 364 -13.66 -18.75 -16.78
CA PHE A 364 -13.35 -19.18 -15.42
C PHE A 364 -12.11 -20.05 -15.45
N THR A 365 -11.12 -19.72 -14.65
CA THR A 365 -9.87 -20.49 -14.56
C THR A 365 -9.79 -21.32 -13.29
N SER A 366 -8.95 -22.39 -13.31
CA SER A 366 -8.64 -23.16 -12.11
C SER A 366 -7.75 -22.36 -11.13
N GLN A 367 -6.99 -21.40 -11.65
CA GLN A 367 -6.19 -20.47 -10.86
C GLN A 367 -7.08 -19.38 -10.24
N ASN A 368 -6.63 -18.82 -9.11
CA ASN A 368 -7.31 -17.68 -8.50
C ASN A 368 -7.25 -16.45 -9.42
N VAL A 369 -8.31 -15.63 -9.41
CA VAL A 369 -8.31 -14.34 -10.13
C VAL A 369 -7.22 -13.42 -9.63
N MET A 370 -6.89 -13.43 -8.33
CA MET A 370 -5.68 -12.83 -7.77
C MET A 370 -4.50 -13.75 -8.08
N ASN A 371 -4.01 -13.67 -9.31
CA ASN A 371 -3.01 -14.61 -9.84
C ASN A 371 -1.60 -14.09 -9.58
N MET A 372 -0.89 -14.75 -8.67
CA MET A 372 0.44 -14.33 -8.21
C MET A 372 1.51 -14.44 -9.30
N ASP A 373 1.37 -15.36 -10.25
CA ASP A 373 2.33 -15.52 -11.36
C ASP A 373 2.29 -14.33 -12.33
N TYR A 374 1.12 -13.69 -12.44
CA TYR A 374 0.93 -12.43 -13.18
C TYR A 374 1.09 -11.19 -12.32
N GLY A 375 1.31 -11.33 -11.01
CA GLY A 375 1.38 -10.19 -10.09
C GLY A 375 0.03 -9.49 -9.87
N VAL A 376 -1.09 -10.20 -10.03
CA VAL A 376 -2.43 -9.65 -9.81
C VAL A 376 -2.71 -9.56 -8.32
N LEU A 377 -2.42 -8.42 -7.73
CA LEU A 377 -2.65 -8.13 -6.31
C LEU A 377 -4.01 -7.48 -6.07
N ASP A 378 -4.55 -6.82 -7.09
CA ASP A 378 -5.87 -6.19 -7.11
C ASP A 378 -6.50 -6.30 -8.51
N ILE A 379 -7.79 -6.02 -8.62
CA ILE A 379 -8.55 -6.03 -9.87
C ILE A 379 -9.33 -4.70 -10.04
N PRO A 380 -9.50 -4.20 -11.29
CA PRO A 380 -9.13 -4.83 -12.56
C PRO A 380 -7.62 -4.79 -12.85
N HIS A 381 -7.08 -5.84 -13.52
CA HIS A 381 -5.69 -5.91 -13.94
C HIS A 381 -5.61 -6.41 -15.39
N ILE A 382 -4.86 -5.72 -16.24
CA ILE A 382 -4.79 -6.01 -17.68
C ILE A 382 -3.40 -6.48 -18.08
N VAL A 383 -3.36 -7.60 -18.79
CA VAL A 383 -2.14 -8.18 -19.38
C VAL A 383 -2.32 -8.30 -20.89
N ILE A 384 -1.29 -7.99 -21.67
CA ILE A 384 -1.30 -8.16 -23.13
C ILE A 384 -0.19 -9.14 -23.52
N ILE A 385 -0.58 -10.17 -24.25
CA ILE A 385 0.25 -11.29 -24.71
C ILE A 385 0.37 -11.22 -26.24
N ASP A 386 1.56 -11.43 -26.77
CA ASP A 386 1.80 -11.45 -28.23
C ASP A 386 1.33 -12.75 -28.90
N ALA A 387 1.36 -12.76 -30.22
CA ALA A 387 0.94 -13.91 -31.01
C ALA A 387 1.80 -15.18 -30.81
N LYS A 388 2.98 -15.06 -30.18
CA LYS A 388 3.83 -16.19 -29.81
C LYS A 388 3.48 -16.78 -28.43
N GLY A 389 2.63 -16.07 -27.66
CA GLY A 389 2.24 -16.45 -26.32
C GLY A 389 3.13 -15.86 -25.22
N ASN A 390 3.91 -14.81 -25.52
CA ASN A 390 4.76 -14.14 -24.54
C ASN A 390 4.04 -12.92 -23.96
N VAL A 391 4.17 -12.68 -22.66
CA VAL A 391 3.68 -11.45 -22.02
C VAL A 391 4.49 -10.26 -22.53
N ARG A 392 3.83 -9.26 -23.08
CA ARG A 392 4.49 -8.05 -23.58
C ARG A 392 4.22 -6.85 -22.69
N TYR A 393 3.03 -6.78 -22.10
CA TYR A 393 2.65 -5.73 -21.19
C TYR A 393 1.88 -6.35 -20.02
N ASN A 394 2.24 -5.97 -18.79
CA ASN A 394 1.59 -6.41 -17.56
C ASN A 394 1.26 -5.18 -16.70
N GLY A 395 0.07 -5.15 -16.09
CA GLY A 395 -0.39 -4.00 -15.33
C GLY A 395 -0.71 -2.78 -16.20
N VAL A 396 -1.17 -2.99 -17.44
CA VAL A 396 -1.65 -1.89 -18.29
C VAL A 396 -2.80 -1.20 -17.57
N ASP A 397 -2.71 0.13 -17.41
CA ASP A 397 -3.72 0.91 -16.69
C ASP A 397 -5.14 0.60 -17.18
N PRO A 398 -5.97 -0.07 -16.38
CA PRO A 398 -7.30 -0.47 -16.80
C PRO A 398 -8.24 0.72 -17.02
N PHE A 399 -7.99 1.84 -16.32
CA PHE A 399 -8.80 3.06 -16.40
C PHE A 399 -8.42 3.97 -17.56
N SER A 400 -7.27 3.75 -18.18
CA SER A 400 -6.88 4.50 -19.37
C SER A 400 -7.90 4.32 -20.52
N ALA A 401 -8.07 5.34 -21.33
CA ALA A 401 -8.94 5.29 -22.48
C ALA A 401 -8.55 4.15 -23.46
N PRO A 402 -9.51 3.54 -24.18
CA PRO A 402 -9.24 2.32 -24.96
C PRO A 402 -8.25 2.50 -26.09
N TYR A 403 -8.04 3.72 -26.60
CA TYR A 403 -7.06 3.98 -27.64
C TYR A 403 -5.62 3.75 -27.18
N HIS A 404 -5.29 3.94 -25.91
CA HIS A 404 -3.95 3.62 -25.36
C HIS A 404 -3.67 2.12 -25.45
N LYS A 405 -4.67 1.29 -25.08
CA LYS A 405 -4.56 -0.17 -25.21
C LYS A 405 -4.50 -0.59 -26.68
N ALA A 406 -5.27 0.10 -27.53
CA ALA A 406 -5.28 -0.17 -28.97
C ALA A 406 -3.91 0.11 -29.61
N ASP A 407 -3.22 1.17 -29.22
CA ASP A 407 -1.88 1.48 -29.74
C ASP A 407 -0.88 0.34 -29.41
N LEU A 408 -0.94 -0.24 -28.20
CA LEU A 408 -0.12 -1.39 -27.83
C LEU A 408 -0.46 -2.63 -28.65
N ILE A 409 -1.75 -2.94 -28.81
CA ILE A 409 -2.24 -4.09 -29.59
C ILE A 409 -1.87 -3.96 -31.06
N ASP A 410 -2.10 -2.79 -31.67
CA ASP A 410 -1.78 -2.51 -33.07
C ASP A 410 -0.26 -2.65 -33.32
N GLY A 411 0.56 -2.23 -32.36
CA GLY A 411 2.01 -2.42 -32.38
C GLY A 411 2.39 -3.91 -32.46
N LEU A 412 1.80 -4.76 -31.61
CA LEU A 412 2.06 -6.21 -31.60
C LEU A 412 1.54 -6.92 -32.85
N LEU A 413 0.40 -6.49 -33.40
CA LEU A 413 -0.11 -7.03 -34.66
C LEU A 413 0.85 -6.74 -35.82
N LYS A 414 1.36 -5.50 -35.91
CA LYS A 414 2.34 -5.10 -36.92
C LYS A 414 3.66 -5.85 -36.79
N GLU A 415 4.17 -5.97 -35.54
CA GLU A 415 5.39 -6.74 -35.23
C GLU A 415 5.27 -8.21 -35.68
N ALA A 416 4.10 -8.80 -35.50
CA ALA A 416 3.83 -10.18 -35.89
C ALA A 416 3.47 -10.35 -37.37
N GLY A 417 3.38 -9.28 -38.15
CA GLY A 417 2.93 -9.34 -39.56
C GLY A 417 1.45 -9.74 -39.72
N LEU A 418 0.66 -9.53 -38.66
CA LEU A 418 -0.76 -9.88 -38.64
C LEU A 418 -1.62 -8.73 -39.17
N ARG A 419 -2.84 -9.07 -39.61
CA ARG A 419 -3.81 -8.07 -40.05
C ARG A 419 -4.15 -7.11 -38.90
N CYS A 420 -3.96 -5.82 -39.14
CA CYS A 420 -4.18 -4.74 -38.18
C CYS A 420 -5.20 -3.73 -38.76
N PRO A 421 -6.03 -3.08 -37.91
CA PRO A 421 -6.87 -1.97 -38.38
C PRO A 421 -6.05 -0.87 -39.05
N ALA A 422 -6.53 -0.37 -40.21
CA ALA A 422 -5.81 0.61 -41.00
C ALA A 422 -5.74 2.00 -40.34
N ALA A 423 -6.79 2.39 -39.62
CA ALA A 423 -6.85 3.67 -38.94
C ALA A 423 -6.61 3.48 -37.42
N PRO A 424 -5.95 4.44 -36.74
CA PRO A 424 -5.84 4.44 -35.29
C PRO A 424 -7.23 4.48 -34.62
N MET A 425 -7.31 4.06 -33.37
CA MET A 425 -8.56 4.15 -32.61
C MET A 425 -8.88 5.62 -32.28
N GLU A 426 -10.17 5.99 -32.35
CA GLU A 426 -10.62 7.31 -31.94
C GLU A 426 -10.25 7.61 -30.49
N LYS A 427 -9.76 8.83 -30.23
CA LYS A 427 -9.36 9.29 -28.90
C LYS A 427 -10.56 9.62 -28.02
N THR A 428 -11.36 8.60 -27.70
CA THR A 428 -12.57 8.71 -26.87
C THR A 428 -12.42 7.83 -25.64
N ASP A 429 -12.77 8.37 -24.46
CA ASP A 429 -12.92 7.63 -23.21
C ASP A 429 -14.42 7.37 -22.97
N TYR A 430 -14.84 6.14 -23.25
CA TYR A 430 -16.23 5.74 -23.17
C TYR A 430 -16.73 5.54 -21.73
N SER A 431 -15.84 5.42 -20.74
CA SER A 431 -16.24 5.29 -19.34
C SER A 431 -16.78 6.61 -18.76
N LYS A 432 -16.37 7.75 -19.33
CA LYS A 432 -16.83 9.09 -18.92
C LYS A 432 -18.20 9.47 -19.49
N LYS A 433 -18.67 8.79 -20.53
CA LYS A 433 -19.96 9.06 -21.20
C LYS A 433 -21.18 8.47 -20.47
N LEU A 434 -20.99 7.74 -19.36
CA LEU A 434 -22.10 7.17 -18.57
C LEU A 434 -22.80 8.19 -17.65
N ASN A 435 -22.25 9.42 -17.54
CA ASN A 435 -22.78 10.49 -16.69
C ASN A 435 -23.45 11.63 -17.51
N GLU A 436 -23.58 11.48 -18.83
CA GLU A 436 -24.37 12.32 -19.71
C GLU A 436 -25.65 11.54 -20.19
#